data_167a7f1e066610f3aa88c100d603ce31
#
_entry.id   167a7f1e066610f3aa88c100d603ce31
#
_cell.length_a   1.000
_cell.length_b   1.000
_cell.length_c   1.000
_cell.angle_alpha   90.00
_cell.angle_beta   90.00
_cell.angle_gamma   90.00
#
_symmetry.space_group_name_H-M   'P 1'
#
loop_
_entity.id
_entity.type
_entity.pdbx_description
1 polymer ?
#
loop_
_entity_poly.entity_id
_entity_poly.type
_entity_poly.pdbx_seq_one_letter_code
_entity_poly.pdbx_strand_id
1 'polypeptide(L)'
;LLTLVCVFYLSFSFVTRHYTNKAKEFAKGDVKVEQDYLDSLANEKVFFGNWTLKQCREMEISLGLDVKGGMNVILEVSVPDVIKALADNKPDEAFNQALANAAKQAISSQDDVITLFVREYHKIAPDARLSELFATQQLKDKVNQKTSDAEVEKVLRTEVKAAVDNSYNVLRTRIDRFGVVQPNIQSLEDKMGRIMVELPGIKE
;
A
#
# COMPACT_ATOMS: atom_id res chain seq x y z
N LEU A 1 10.32 -35.21 15.74
CA LEU A 1 9.22 -34.24 15.84
C LEU A 1 9.33 -33.18 14.75
N LEU A 2 10.46 -32.46 14.61
CA LEU A 2 10.66 -31.40 13.63
C LEU A 2 10.41 -31.88 12.20
N THR A 3 10.94 -33.04 11.80
CA THR A 3 10.74 -33.62 10.47
C THR A 3 9.28 -33.91 10.14
N LEU A 4 8.51 -34.40 11.11
CA LEU A 4 7.07 -34.63 10.92
C LEU A 4 6.31 -33.32 10.69
N VAL A 5 6.65 -32.27 11.43
CA VAL A 5 6.06 -30.93 11.24
C VAL A 5 6.40 -30.39 9.84
N CYS A 6 7.65 -30.50 9.40
CA CYS A 6 8.05 -30.06 8.06
C CYS A 6 7.30 -30.83 6.96
N VAL A 7 7.17 -32.15 7.06
CA VAL A 7 6.42 -32.98 6.11
C VAL A 7 4.94 -32.59 6.10
N PHE A 8 4.36 -32.31 7.24
CA PHE A 8 2.98 -31.85 7.33
C PHE A 8 2.77 -30.52 6.60
N TYR A 9 3.65 -29.50 6.81
CA TYR A 9 3.55 -28.23 6.08
C TYR A 9 3.79 -28.39 4.58
N LEU A 10 4.73 -29.22 4.17
CA LEU A 10 4.97 -29.51 2.75
C LEU A 10 3.76 -30.20 2.08
N SER A 11 2.96 -30.95 2.84
CA SER A 11 1.78 -31.60 2.30
C SER A 11 0.71 -30.60 1.83
N PHE A 12 0.61 -29.42 2.42
CA PHE A 12 -0.29 -28.37 1.93
C PHE A 12 0.11 -27.92 0.52
N SER A 13 1.39 -27.71 0.25
CA SER A 13 1.89 -27.32 -1.08
C SER A 13 1.61 -28.43 -2.13
N PHE A 14 1.62 -29.69 -1.73
CA PHE A 14 1.29 -30.77 -2.64
C PHE A 14 -0.20 -30.78 -3.00
N VAL A 15 -1.07 -30.55 -2.02
CA VAL A 15 -2.52 -30.46 -2.23
C VAL A 15 -2.89 -29.28 -3.12
N THR A 16 -2.38 -28.07 -2.80
CA THR A 16 -2.65 -26.87 -3.60
C THR A 16 -2.16 -27.01 -5.03
N ARG A 17 -0.98 -27.59 -5.24
CA ARG A 17 -0.44 -27.88 -6.58
C ARG A 17 -1.31 -28.84 -7.37
N HIS A 18 -1.83 -29.88 -6.72
CA HIS A 18 -2.72 -30.84 -7.37
C HIS A 18 -3.99 -30.17 -7.91
N TYR A 19 -4.67 -29.37 -7.06
CA TYR A 19 -5.89 -28.68 -7.47
C TYR A 19 -5.62 -27.56 -8.49
N THR A 20 -4.50 -26.86 -8.40
CA THR A 20 -4.10 -25.85 -9.40
C THR A 20 -3.82 -26.51 -10.76
N ASN A 21 -3.15 -27.65 -10.81
CA ASN A 21 -2.93 -28.37 -12.07
C ASN A 21 -4.25 -28.85 -12.69
N LYS A 22 -5.17 -29.35 -11.86
CA LYS A 22 -6.50 -29.77 -12.30
C LYS A 22 -7.32 -28.60 -12.84
N ALA A 23 -7.23 -27.43 -12.22
CA ALA A 23 -7.85 -26.20 -12.71
C ALA A 23 -7.28 -25.77 -14.07
N LYS A 24 -5.97 -25.84 -14.27
CA LYS A 24 -5.31 -25.56 -15.55
C LYS A 24 -5.74 -26.50 -16.67
N GLU A 25 -5.85 -27.79 -16.39
CA GLU A 25 -6.37 -28.77 -17.34
C GLU A 25 -7.82 -28.45 -17.73
N PHE A 26 -8.65 -28.10 -16.75
CA PHE A 26 -10.06 -27.74 -16.98
C PHE A 26 -10.18 -26.43 -17.79
N ALA A 27 -9.38 -25.43 -17.47
CA ALA A 27 -9.42 -24.10 -18.08
C ALA A 27 -8.82 -24.04 -19.50
N LYS A 28 -8.04 -25.05 -19.92
CA LYS A 28 -7.39 -25.13 -21.24
C LYS A 28 -6.67 -23.85 -21.67
N GLY A 29 -6.12 -23.09 -20.71
CA GLY A 29 -5.38 -21.85 -20.94
C GLY A 29 -6.18 -20.56 -20.73
N ASP A 30 -7.47 -20.64 -20.41
CA ASP A 30 -8.27 -19.46 -20.03
C ASP A 30 -8.10 -19.17 -18.53
N VAL A 31 -7.41 -18.08 -18.20
CA VAL A 31 -7.08 -17.66 -16.83
C VAL A 31 -8.34 -17.40 -16.00
N LYS A 32 -9.40 -16.86 -16.64
CA LYS A 32 -10.64 -16.55 -15.93
C LYS A 32 -11.37 -17.82 -15.51
N VAL A 33 -11.46 -18.81 -16.41
CA VAL A 33 -12.07 -20.09 -16.14
C VAL A 33 -11.27 -20.87 -15.07
N GLU A 34 -9.93 -20.74 -15.07
CA GLU A 34 -9.07 -21.33 -14.04
C GLU A 34 -9.40 -20.72 -12.65
N GLN A 35 -9.53 -19.39 -12.56
CA GLN A 35 -9.87 -18.70 -11.32
C GLN A 35 -11.27 -19.05 -10.82
N ASP A 36 -12.28 -19.00 -11.69
CA ASP A 36 -13.65 -19.34 -11.34
C ASP A 36 -13.76 -20.81 -10.82
N TYR A 37 -13.02 -21.72 -11.42
CA TYR A 37 -12.95 -23.12 -10.96
C TYR A 37 -12.30 -23.23 -9.57
N LEU A 38 -11.20 -22.54 -9.33
CA LEU A 38 -10.51 -22.53 -8.04
C LEU A 38 -11.33 -21.85 -6.95
N ASP A 39 -12.08 -20.80 -7.28
CA ASP A 39 -12.96 -20.10 -6.35
C ASP A 39 -14.18 -20.96 -6.00
N SER A 40 -14.71 -21.73 -6.93
CA SER A 40 -15.79 -22.68 -6.66
C SER A 40 -15.38 -23.77 -5.62
N LEU A 41 -14.10 -24.15 -5.65
CA LEU A 41 -13.53 -25.14 -4.72
C LEU A 41 -12.94 -24.52 -3.45
N ALA A 42 -12.88 -23.19 -3.34
CA ALA A 42 -12.19 -22.51 -2.24
C ALA A 42 -12.70 -22.92 -0.85
N ASN A 43 -13.99 -23.17 -0.72
CA ASN A 43 -14.65 -23.56 0.54
C ASN A 43 -14.83 -25.09 0.67
N GLU A 44 -14.44 -25.87 -0.33
CA GLU A 44 -14.52 -27.32 -0.23
C GLU A 44 -13.39 -27.87 0.64
N LYS A 45 -13.72 -28.87 1.45
CA LYS A 45 -12.78 -29.57 2.32
C LYS A 45 -11.97 -30.57 1.51
N VAL A 46 -10.74 -30.20 1.19
CA VAL A 46 -9.87 -30.96 0.25
C VAL A 46 -8.75 -31.76 0.92
N PHE A 47 -8.48 -31.47 2.21
CA PHE A 47 -7.37 -32.11 2.93
C PHE A 47 -7.80 -32.61 4.30
N PHE A 48 -7.62 -33.92 4.55
CA PHE A 48 -8.02 -34.63 5.77
C PHE A 48 -9.47 -34.35 6.25
N GLY A 49 -10.37 -33.94 5.35
CA GLY A 49 -11.78 -33.64 5.66
C GLY A 49 -12.02 -32.39 6.54
N ASN A 50 -10.95 -31.72 7.00
CA ASN A 50 -11.03 -30.57 7.90
C ASN A 50 -10.52 -29.25 7.29
N TRP A 51 -9.65 -29.32 6.29
CA TRP A 51 -9.02 -28.14 5.68
C TRP A 51 -9.62 -27.83 4.32
N THR A 52 -10.06 -26.58 4.15
CA THR A 52 -10.55 -26.10 2.85
C THR A 52 -9.38 -25.76 1.92
N LEU A 53 -9.65 -25.69 0.61
CA LEU A 53 -8.62 -25.32 -0.36
C LEU A 53 -8.04 -23.93 -0.06
N LYS A 54 -8.89 -23.00 0.40
CA LYS A 54 -8.45 -21.67 0.82
C LYS A 54 -7.49 -21.73 2.00
N GLN A 55 -7.81 -22.48 3.04
CA GLN A 55 -6.93 -22.69 4.19
C GLN A 55 -5.63 -23.39 3.82
N CYS A 56 -5.68 -24.37 2.91
CA CYS A 56 -4.46 -25.01 2.42
C CYS A 56 -3.54 -24.02 1.70
N ARG A 57 -4.09 -23.09 0.93
CA ARG A 57 -3.32 -22.02 0.28
C ARG A 57 -2.71 -21.01 1.26
N GLU A 58 -3.43 -20.69 2.34
CA GLU A 58 -2.93 -19.79 3.39
C GLU A 58 -1.79 -20.43 4.20
N MET A 59 -1.82 -21.77 4.35
CA MET A 59 -0.80 -22.55 5.07
C MET A 59 0.35 -23.04 4.18
N GLU A 60 0.24 -22.86 2.86
CA GLU A 60 1.30 -23.18 1.91
C GLU A 60 2.53 -22.33 2.18
N ILE A 61 3.72 -22.91 2.01
CA ILE A 61 4.97 -22.16 2.09
C ILE A 61 4.98 -21.08 1.01
N SER A 62 5.05 -19.80 1.45
CA SER A 62 5.15 -18.68 0.55
C SER A 62 6.47 -18.73 -0.22
N LEU A 63 6.39 -19.00 -1.50
CA LEU A 63 7.52 -18.94 -2.41
C LEU A 63 7.57 -17.53 -2.98
N GLY A 64 8.66 -16.80 -2.70
CA GLY A 64 8.88 -15.43 -3.20
C GLY A 64 8.93 -15.33 -4.73
N LEU A 65 9.05 -14.09 -5.21
CA LEU A 65 9.16 -13.75 -6.63
C LEU A 65 10.27 -14.49 -7.37
N ASP A 66 11.39 -14.77 -6.69
CA ASP A 66 12.56 -15.46 -7.26
C ASP A 66 12.24 -16.90 -7.71
N VAL A 67 11.26 -17.54 -7.08
CA VAL A 67 10.90 -18.94 -7.36
C VAL A 67 9.65 -19.06 -8.23
N LYS A 68 8.61 -18.29 -7.93
CA LYS A 68 7.34 -18.32 -8.68
C LYS A 68 7.32 -17.37 -9.88
N GLY A 69 8.27 -16.43 -9.97
CA GLY A 69 8.15 -15.26 -10.82
C GLY A 69 7.03 -14.35 -10.32
N GLY A 70 6.77 -13.28 -11.01
CA GLY A 70 5.70 -12.35 -10.64
C GLY A 70 6.08 -10.91 -10.89
N MET A 71 5.30 -10.00 -10.32
CA MET A 71 5.45 -8.55 -10.49
C MET A 71 5.80 -7.91 -9.15
N ASN A 72 6.78 -6.99 -9.17
CA ASN A 72 7.08 -6.10 -8.06
C ASN A 72 6.79 -4.66 -8.51
N VAL A 73 5.90 -3.98 -7.83
CA VAL A 73 5.50 -2.60 -8.15
C VAL A 73 5.68 -1.73 -6.92
N ILE A 74 6.31 -0.58 -7.08
CA ILE A 74 6.37 0.46 -6.06
C ILE A 74 5.36 1.53 -6.44
N LEU A 75 4.37 1.72 -5.58
CA LEU A 75 3.37 2.77 -5.68
C LEU A 75 3.75 3.90 -4.74
N GLU A 76 3.50 5.13 -5.15
CA GLU A 76 3.76 6.31 -4.33
C GLU A 76 2.49 7.15 -4.20
N VAL A 77 2.10 7.42 -2.96
CA VAL A 77 1.03 8.39 -2.66
C VAL A 77 1.61 9.79 -2.84
N SER A 78 0.96 10.61 -3.65
CA SER A 78 1.39 12.00 -3.86
C SER A 78 1.20 12.83 -2.58
N VAL A 79 2.24 12.91 -1.77
CA VAL A 79 2.26 13.73 -0.55
C VAL A 79 1.95 15.20 -0.85
N PRO A 80 2.46 15.82 -1.94
CA PRO A 80 2.08 17.18 -2.32
C PRO A 80 0.58 17.34 -2.54
N ASP A 81 -0.09 16.39 -3.17
CA ASP A 81 -1.54 16.48 -3.41
C ASP A 81 -2.34 16.31 -2.11
N VAL A 82 -1.87 15.48 -1.19
CA VAL A 82 -2.48 15.38 0.15
C VAL A 82 -2.36 16.70 0.89
N ILE A 83 -1.18 17.35 0.91
CA ILE A 83 -0.98 18.64 1.55
C ILE A 83 -1.88 19.71 0.91
N LYS A 84 -2.00 19.71 -0.41
CA LYS A 84 -2.88 20.61 -1.15
C LYS A 84 -4.36 20.41 -0.79
N ALA A 85 -4.80 19.17 -0.66
CA ALA A 85 -6.17 18.85 -0.24
C ALA A 85 -6.44 19.31 1.20
N LEU A 86 -5.48 19.15 2.12
CA LEU A 86 -5.59 19.61 3.51
C LEU A 86 -5.71 21.14 3.63
N ALA A 87 -5.16 21.89 2.66
CA ALA A 87 -5.30 23.33 2.54
C ALA A 87 -6.58 23.76 1.79
N ASP A 88 -7.57 22.87 1.60
CA ASP A 88 -8.80 23.12 0.83
C ASP A 88 -8.55 23.60 -0.61
N ASN A 89 -7.43 23.20 -1.21
CA ASN A 89 -7.00 23.62 -2.56
C ASN A 89 -7.01 25.16 -2.74
N LYS A 90 -6.67 25.92 -1.69
CA LYS A 90 -6.63 27.38 -1.73
C LYS A 90 -5.73 27.88 -2.87
N PRO A 91 -6.14 28.89 -3.64
CA PRO A 91 -5.34 29.47 -4.71
C PRO A 91 -4.30 30.44 -4.18
N ASP A 92 -3.39 29.99 -3.31
CA ASP A 92 -2.25 30.74 -2.83
C ASP A 92 -1.04 30.44 -3.71
N GLU A 93 -0.49 31.46 -4.37
CA GLU A 93 0.63 31.32 -5.30
C GLU A 93 1.93 30.93 -4.57
N ALA A 94 2.19 31.53 -3.40
CA ALA A 94 3.36 31.20 -2.59
C ALA A 94 3.30 29.75 -2.09
N PHE A 95 2.14 29.30 -1.64
CA PHE A 95 1.89 27.90 -1.27
C PHE A 95 2.15 26.93 -2.43
N ASN A 96 1.56 27.19 -3.60
CA ASN A 96 1.71 26.32 -4.75
C ASN A 96 3.15 26.28 -5.24
N GLN A 97 3.86 27.42 -5.25
CA GLN A 97 5.27 27.48 -5.63
C GLN A 97 6.17 26.74 -4.62
N ALA A 98 5.95 26.94 -3.32
CA ALA A 98 6.68 26.24 -2.26
C ALA A 98 6.50 24.73 -2.37
N LEU A 99 5.26 24.27 -2.60
CA LEU A 99 4.93 22.87 -2.74
C LEU A 99 5.56 22.24 -3.99
N ALA A 100 5.56 22.95 -5.12
CA ALA A 100 6.21 22.49 -6.34
C ALA A 100 7.74 22.41 -6.20
N ASN A 101 8.36 23.38 -5.50
CA ASN A 101 9.79 23.36 -5.20
C ASN A 101 10.15 22.20 -4.27
N ALA A 102 9.36 21.98 -3.22
CA ALA A 102 9.54 20.87 -2.30
C ALA A 102 9.45 19.51 -3.01
N ALA A 103 8.46 19.33 -3.87
CA ALA A 103 8.30 18.10 -4.65
C ALA A 103 9.50 17.82 -5.56
N LYS A 104 10.04 18.84 -6.22
CA LYS A 104 11.25 18.71 -7.05
C LYS A 104 12.49 18.36 -6.20
N GLN A 105 12.66 19.03 -5.05
CA GLN A 105 13.81 18.77 -4.17
C GLN A 105 13.75 17.38 -3.53
N ALA A 106 12.56 16.86 -3.22
CA ALA A 106 12.37 15.55 -2.61
C ALA A 106 12.88 14.39 -3.48
N ILE A 107 13.03 14.60 -4.79
CA ILE A 107 13.59 13.59 -5.72
C ILE A 107 15.05 13.30 -5.37
N SER A 108 15.83 14.33 -5.02
CA SER A 108 17.28 14.25 -4.77
C SER A 108 17.66 14.43 -3.29
N SER A 109 16.74 14.84 -2.44
CA SER A 109 16.95 15.06 -0.99
C SER A 109 16.59 13.82 -0.18
N GLN A 110 17.22 13.69 0.99
CA GLN A 110 16.81 12.74 2.04
C GLN A 110 15.72 13.32 2.95
N ASP A 111 15.53 14.66 2.92
CA ASP A 111 14.47 15.31 3.66
C ASP A 111 13.10 14.94 3.08
N ASP A 112 12.11 14.81 3.94
CA ASP A 112 10.73 14.56 3.50
C ASP A 112 10.07 15.82 2.92
N VAL A 113 9.04 15.61 2.10
CA VAL A 113 8.31 16.67 1.38
C VAL A 113 7.74 17.72 2.32
N ILE A 114 7.32 17.36 3.55
CA ILE A 114 6.72 18.28 4.49
C ILE A 114 7.78 19.25 5.02
N THR A 115 8.94 18.74 5.44
CA THR A 115 10.08 19.58 5.86
C THR A 115 10.53 20.52 4.75
N LEU A 116 10.65 19.99 3.52
CA LEU A 116 11.04 20.77 2.35
C LEU A 116 10.00 21.86 2.06
N PHE A 117 8.72 21.55 2.13
CA PHE A 117 7.62 22.47 1.91
C PHE A 117 7.64 23.63 2.93
N VAL A 118 7.74 23.32 4.21
CA VAL A 118 7.79 24.34 5.26
C VAL A 118 8.97 25.27 5.04
N ARG A 119 10.14 24.73 4.74
CA ARG A 119 11.36 25.51 4.44
C ARG A 119 11.20 26.41 3.21
N GLU A 120 10.66 25.90 2.12
CA GLU A 120 10.45 26.67 0.89
C GLU A 120 9.35 27.72 1.07
N TYR A 121 8.28 27.41 1.82
CA TYR A 121 7.22 28.35 2.11
C TYR A 121 7.73 29.57 2.89
N HIS A 122 8.53 29.37 3.94
CA HIS A 122 9.13 30.46 4.70
C HIS A 122 10.18 31.26 3.91
N LYS A 123 10.81 30.68 2.88
CA LYS A 123 11.67 31.46 1.97
C LYS A 123 10.89 32.41 1.09
N ILE A 124 9.71 32.01 0.63
CA ILE A 124 8.86 32.77 -0.28
C ILE A 124 8.04 33.80 0.51
N ALA A 125 7.52 33.40 1.66
CA ALA A 125 6.66 34.24 2.52
C ALA A 125 7.13 34.17 3.99
N PRO A 126 8.18 34.92 4.38
CA PRO A 126 8.79 34.84 5.71
C PRO A 126 7.86 35.18 6.86
N ASP A 127 6.93 36.12 6.63
CA ASP A 127 6.00 36.61 7.65
C ASP A 127 4.69 35.85 7.71
N ALA A 128 4.46 34.90 6.76
CA ALA A 128 3.23 34.12 6.68
C ALA A 128 3.26 32.95 7.65
N ARG A 129 2.11 32.65 8.24
CA ARG A 129 1.95 31.51 9.16
C ARG A 129 1.32 30.32 8.43
N LEU A 130 1.82 29.11 8.71
CA LEU A 130 1.21 27.90 8.20
C LEU A 130 -0.23 27.71 8.68
N SER A 131 -0.55 28.19 9.88
CA SER A 131 -1.91 28.13 10.42
C SER A 131 -2.96 28.83 9.55
N GLU A 132 -2.59 29.88 8.79
CA GLU A 132 -3.50 30.58 7.88
C GLU A 132 -3.91 29.72 6.67
N LEU A 133 -3.00 28.84 6.24
CA LEU A 133 -3.25 27.88 5.15
C LEU A 133 -4.09 26.70 5.62
N PHE A 134 -3.77 26.19 6.82
CA PHE A 134 -4.29 24.90 7.30
C PHE A 134 -5.38 25.02 8.37
N ALA A 135 -5.83 26.24 8.75
CA ALA A 135 -7.06 26.41 9.55
C ALA A 135 -8.31 26.19 8.68
N THR A 136 -8.42 24.98 8.16
CA THR A 136 -9.51 24.54 7.28
C THR A 136 -10.61 23.84 8.07
N GLN A 137 -11.79 23.68 7.48
CA GLN A 137 -12.90 22.94 8.12
C GLN A 137 -12.51 21.50 8.46
N GLN A 138 -11.66 20.89 7.64
CA GLN A 138 -11.16 19.54 7.84
C GLN A 138 -10.23 19.41 9.06
N LEU A 139 -9.45 20.45 9.35
CA LEU A 139 -8.47 20.47 10.43
C LEU A 139 -8.88 21.34 11.63
N LYS A 140 -10.12 21.83 11.69
CA LYS A 140 -10.63 22.77 12.71
C LYS A 140 -10.37 22.36 14.15
N ASP A 141 -10.38 21.06 14.43
CA ASP A 141 -10.17 20.52 15.77
C ASP A 141 -8.67 20.36 16.12
N LYS A 142 -7.78 20.51 15.15
CA LYS A 142 -6.33 20.30 15.29
C LYS A 142 -5.51 21.56 15.02
N VAL A 143 -5.99 22.44 14.13
CA VAL A 143 -5.31 23.66 13.72
C VAL A 143 -6.25 24.85 13.82
N ASN A 144 -5.82 25.88 14.53
CA ASN A 144 -6.49 27.17 14.63
C ASN A 144 -5.49 28.30 14.30
N GLN A 145 -5.96 29.54 14.14
CA GLN A 145 -5.13 30.69 13.78
C GLN A 145 -3.97 31.00 14.75
N LYS A 146 -4.00 30.44 15.97
CA LYS A 146 -2.96 30.62 16.98
C LYS A 146 -1.98 29.46 17.06
N THR A 147 -2.22 28.38 16.29
CA THR A 147 -1.37 27.20 16.27
C THR A 147 -0.01 27.55 15.68
N SER A 148 1.06 27.14 16.35
CA SER A 148 2.43 27.37 15.88
C SER A 148 2.74 26.54 14.64
N ASP A 149 3.70 26.98 13.82
CA ASP A 149 4.09 26.29 12.60
C ASP A 149 4.64 24.88 12.87
N ALA A 150 5.35 24.70 13.98
CA ALA A 150 5.82 23.37 14.41
C ALA A 150 4.67 22.41 14.75
N GLU A 151 3.59 22.91 15.35
CA GLU A 151 2.40 22.11 15.63
C GLU A 151 1.63 21.79 14.34
N VAL A 152 1.51 22.77 13.43
CA VAL A 152 0.92 22.55 12.10
C VAL A 152 1.70 21.47 11.34
N GLU A 153 3.03 21.56 11.32
CA GLU A 153 3.88 20.54 10.70
C GLU A 153 3.63 19.14 11.28
N LYS A 154 3.51 19.01 12.61
CA LYS A 154 3.20 17.75 13.28
C LYS A 154 1.83 17.21 12.87
N VAL A 155 0.82 18.08 12.77
CA VAL A 155 -0.52 17.72 12.30
C VAL A 155 -0.45 17.23 10.85
N LEU A 156 0.25 17.97 9.96
CA LEU A 156 0.41 17.56 8.56
C LEU A 156 1.05 16.16 8.44
N ARG A 157 2.09 15.87 9.21
CA ARG A 157 2.72 14.55 9.25
C ARG A 157 1.73 13.46 9.63
N THR A 158 0.89 13.73 10.63
CA THR A 158 -0.11 12.78 11.11
C THR A 158 -1.18 12.53 10.06
N GLU A 159 -1.67 13.59 9.39
CA GLU A 159 -2.71 13.48 8.36
C GLU A 159 -2.18 12.79 7.09
N VAL A 160 -0.97 13.13 6.66
CA VAL A 160 -0.34 12.48 5.51
C VAL A 160 -0.11 11.00 5.80
N LYS A 161 0.36 10.65 6.99
CA LYS A 161 0.50 9.25 7.40
C LYS A 161 -0.85 8.52 7.36
N ALA A 162 -1.90 9.12 7.91
CA ALA A 162 -3.24 8.54 7.88
C ALA A 162 -3.77 8.35 6.44
N ALA A 163 -3.48 9.29 5.52
CA ALA A 163 -3.83 9.15 4.12
C ALA A 163 -3.08 8.00 3.42
N VAL A 164 -1.79 7.83 3.73
CA VAL A 164 -0.97 6.72 3.25
C VAL A 164 -1.49 5.38 3.78
N ASP A 165 -1.76 5.28 5.09
CA ASP A 165 -2.29 4.08 5.73
C ASP A 165 -3.67 3.70 5.16
N ASN A 166 -4.51 4.68 4.88
CA ASN A 166 -5.81 4.46 4.22
C ASN A 166 -5.63 3.93 2.79
N SER A 167 -4.72 4.53 2.02
CA SER A 167 -4.39 4.08 0.67
C SER A 167 -3.84 2.64 0.67
N TYR A 168 -2.99 2.31 1.62
CA TYR A 168 -2.49 0.95 1.85
C TYR A 168 -3.63 -0.04 2.08
N ASN A 169 -4.57 0.28 2.99
CA ASN A 169 -5.70 -0.58 3.31
C ASN A 169 -6.63 -0.78 2.10
N VAL A 170 -6.87 0.28 1.32
CA VAL A 170 -7.67 0.21 0.09
C VAL A 170 -6.99 -0.69 -0.95
N LEU A 171 -5.68 -0.53 -1.16
CA LEU A 171 -4.89 -1.36 -2.06
C LEU A 171 -4.93 -2.83 -1.65
N ARG A 172 -4.68 -3.11 -0.38
CA ARG A 172 -4.74 -4.47 0.19
C ARG A 172 -6.10 -5.11 -0.07
N THR A 173 -7.19 -4.40 0.28
CA THR A 173 -8.55 -4.91 0.07
C THR A 173 -8.86 -5.18 -1.41
N ARG A 174 -8.35 -4.35 -2.31
CA ARG A 174 -8.52 -4.57 -3.76
C ARG A 174 -7.73 -5.77 -4.25
N ILE A 175 -6.47 -5.89 -3.86
CA ILE A 175 -5.59 -7.01 -4.25
C ILE A 175 -6.15 -8.34 -3.72
N ASP A 176 -6.64 -8.36 -2.48
CA ASP A 176 -7.29 -9.55 -1.89
C ASP A 176 -8.53 -9.99 -2.70
N ARG A 177 -9.28 -9.03 -3.25
CA ARG A 177 -10.45 -9.33 -4.10
C ARG A 177 -10.09 -9.90 -5.48
N PHE A 178 -8.90 -9.61 -5.99
CA PHE A 178 -8.42 -10.19 -7.25
C PHE A 178 -7.95 -11.64 -7.10
N GLY A 179 -8.03 -12.22 -5.90
CA GLY A 179 -7.68 -13.62 -5.68
C GLY A 179 -6.18 -13.92 -5.84
N VAL A 180 -5.33 -12.89 -5.76
CA VAL A 180 -3.87 -13.09 -5.79
C VAL A 180 -3.45 -13.88 -4.57
N VAL A 181 -2.78 -14.99 -4.80
CA VAL A 181 -2.33 -15.87 -3.73
C VAL A 181 -1.08 -15.27 -3.08
N GLN A 182 -1.20 -14.95 -1.78
CA GLN A 182 -0.11 -14.46 -0.95
C GLN A 182 0.59 -13.19 -1.49
N PRO A 183 -0.14 -12.08 -1.73
CA PRO A 183 0.49 -10.82 -2.07
C PRO A 183 1.31 -10.33 -0.88
N ASN A 184 2.50 -9.79 -1.14
CA ASN A 184 3.29 -9.09 -0.14
C ASN A 184 3.12 -7.60 -0.34
N ILE A 185 2.51 -6.91 0.61
CA ILE A 185 2.27 -5.47 0.55
C ILE A 185 2.92 -4.83 1.77
N GLN A 186 3.86 -3.94 1.55
CA GLN A 186 4.64 -3.29 2.61
C GLN A 186 4.74 -1.79 2.39
N SER A 187 4.57 -1.02 3.47
CA SER A 187 4.94 0.40 3.47
C SER A 187 6.45 0.51 3.60
N LEU A 188 7.09 1.25 2.71
CA LEU A 188 8.54 1.48 2.76
C LEU A 188 8.83 2.68 3.67
N GLU A 189 9.76 2.49 4.62
CA GLU A 189 10.13 3.53 5.59
C GLU A 189 11.15 4.54 5.03
N ASP A 190 11.75 4.24 3.89
CA ASP A 190 12.79 5.09 3.26
C ASP A 190 12.26 6.46 2.82
N LYS A 191 11.03 6.50 2.31
CA LYS A 191 10.30 7.73 1.95
C LYS A 191 8.82 7.60 2.29
N MET A 192 8.28 8.65 2.92
CA MET A 192 6.86 8.73 3.24
C MET A 192 5.98 8.60 1.98
N GLY A 193 5.02 7.68 2.00
CA GLY A 193 4.05 7.50 0.91
C GLY A 193 4.36 6.35 -0.04
N ARG A 194 5.49 5.64 0.10
CA ARG A 194 5.81 4.50 -0.76
C ARG A 194 5.26 3.20 -0.23
N ILE A 195 4.63 2.45 -1.11
CA ILE A 195 4.05 1.13 -0.85
C ILE A 195 4.62 0.16 -1.88
N MET A 196 5.33 -0.85 -1.42
CA MET A 196 5.80 -1.94 -2.24
C MET A 196 4.71 -3.02 -2.31
N VAL A 197 4.43 -3.47 -3.52
CA VAL A 197 3.45 -4.53 -3.80
C VAL A 197 4.12 -5.61 -4.62
N GLU A 198 4.24 -6.79 -4.03
CA GLU A 198 4.74 -7.99 -4.72
C GLU A 198 3.59 -8.95 -4.98
N LEU A 199 3.44 -9.33 -6.22
CA LEU A 199 2.37 -10.20 -6.70
C LEU A 199 2.98 -11.48 -7.30
N PRO A 200 3.22 -12.54 -6.48
CA PRO A 200 3.82 -13.77 -6.95
C PRO A 200 2.92 -14.49 -7.96
N GLY A 201 3.52 -15.02 -9.04
CA GLY A 201 2.84 -15.87 -10.01
C GLY A 201 1.94 -15.13 -11.02
N ILE A 202 1.85 -13.80 -10.97
CA ILE A 202 1.17 -13.01 -12.00
C ILE A 202 2.13 -12.84 -13.18
N LYS A 203 1.63 -13.14 -14.38
CA LYS A 203 2.32 -12.86 -15.65
C LYS A 203 1.70 -11.61 -16.27
N GLU A 204 2.54 -10.78 -16.88
CA GLU A 204 2.09 -9.66 -17.72
C GLU A 204 1.21 -10.12 -18.86
#